data_f7b4fed06943280da84c08c86315e9b6
#
_entry.id   f7b4fed06943280da84c08c86315e9b6
#
_cell.length_a   1.000
_cell.length_b   1.000
_cell.length_c   1.000
_cell.angle_alpha   90.00
_cell.angle_beta   90.00
_cell.angle_gamma   90.00
#
_symmetry.space_group_name_H-M   'P 1'
#
loop_
_entity.id
_entity.type
_entity.pdbx_description
1 polymer ?
#
loop_
_entity_poly.entity_id
_entity_poly.type
_entity_poly.pdbx_seq_one_letter_code
_entity_poly.pdbx_strand_id
1 'polypeptide(L)'
;MKKILCFGEVGDKYKKAIESAMQKCPNLAGWESAPDGDELPVCDDELILMKCDIHSDDFLRRVIAINKKFMNGEKFYLTHCAVFFDKAGVRPPFVLTDAACVPYPDENQLTHIVENAVYLFGKFIDKTRAPFVSLISAGGDTNTKISPLFHSWSGAHINEFPKDTLRIEQLDVALDKNIRIEKHLTGNIADIIVVDNINTGNAIFKSLSVVAGTFEPLCFLMGAKNTIILNSRGATTETLADNIVLACKN
;
A
#
# COMPACT_ATOMS: atom_id res chain seq x y z
N MET A 1 -20.54 -11.75 -2.65
CA MET A 1 -20.64 -10.27 -2.83
C MET A 1 -19.87 -9.61 -1.71
N LYS A 2 -19.01 -8.65 -2.02
CA LYS A 2 -18.18 -7.96 -1.04
C LYS A 2 -18.99 -7.07 -0.10
N LYS A 3 -18.54 -6.96 1.15
CA LYS A 3 -19.12 -6.12 2.20
C LYS A 3 -18.02 -5.34 2.90
N ILE A 4 -18.29 -4.08 3.27
CA ILE A 4 -17.34 -3.26 4.00
C ILE A 4 -17.66 -3.31 5.50
N LEU A 5 -16.65 -3.60 6.31
CA LEU A 5 -16.70 -3.44 7.76
C LEU A 5 -15.95 -2.17 8.13
N CYS A 6 -16.67 -1.18 8.61
CA CYS A 6 -16.16 0.15 8.95
C CYS A 6 -15.75 0.22 10.42
N PHE A 7 -14.52 0.65 10.69
CA PHE A 7 -13.97 0.81 12.03
C PHE A 7 -13.90 2.28 12.42
N GLY A 8 -14.52 2.63 13.53
CA GLY A 8 -14.67 4.00 14.03
C GLY A 8 -15.94 4.68 13.53
N GLU A 9 -16.05 5.97 13.78
CA GLU A 9 -17.23 6.74 13.38
C GLU A 9 -17.32 6.88 11.86
N VAL A 10 -18.49 6.55 11.31
CA VAL A 10 -18.79 6.65 9.88
C VAL A 10 -19.55 7.94 9.61
N GLY A 11 -18.83 9.06 9.61
CA GLY A 11 -19.37 10.37 9.27
C GLY A 11 -19.77 10.49 7.79
N ASP A 12 -20.40 11.62 7.43
CA ASP A 12 -20.95 11.85 6.08
C ASP A 12 -19.97 11.65 4.94
N LYS A 13 -18.71 12.00 5.15
CA LYS A 13 -17.63 11.80 4.17
C LYS A 13 -17.50 10.33 3.76
N TYR A 14 -17.50 9.43 4.73
CA TYR A 14 -17.37 7.99 4.50
C TYR A 14 -18.62 7.40 3.87
N LYS A 15 -19.81 7.81 4.34
CA LYS A 15 -21.09 7.37 3.76
C LYS A 15 -21.18 7.73 2.26
N LYS A 16 -20.92 8.98 1.91
CA LYS A 16 -20.88 9.45 0.51
C LYS A 16 -19.86 8.68 -0.35
N ALA A 17 -18.69 8.39 0.20
CA ALA A 17 -17.67 7.61 -0.50
C ALA A 17 -18.15 6.18 -0.78
N ILE A 18 -18.74 5.51 0.22
CA ILE A 18 -19.28 4.16 0.07
C ILE A 18 -20.43 4.14 -0.94
N GLU A 19 -21.38 5.09 -0.86
CA GLU A 19 -22.47 5.22 -1.81
C GLU A 19 -21.98 5.42 -3.25
N SER A 20 -20.98 6.28 -3.44
CA SER A 20 -20.32 6.49 -4.74
C SER A 20 -19.64 5.21 -5.24
N ALA A 21 -18.96 4.47 -4.36
CA ALA A 21 -18.34 3.21 -4.72
C ALA A 21 -19.35 2.12 -5.07
N MET A 22 -20.47 2.03 -4.36
CA MET A 22 -21.55 1.08 -4.65
C MET A 22 -22.16 1.29 -6.05
N GLN A 23 -22.25 2.53 -6.50
CA GLN A 23 -22.70 2.84 -7.87
C GLN A 23 -21.72 2.34 -8.94
N LYS A 24 -20.43 2.27 -8.63
CA LYS A 24 -19.35 1.84 -9.54
C LYS A 24 -19.04 0.34 -9.44
N CYS A 25 -19.44 -0.31 -8.35
CA CYS A 25 -19.09 -1.70 -8.01
C CYS A 25 -20.33 -2.55 -7.77
N PRO A 26 -20.90 -3.22 -8.80
CA PRO A 26 -22.09 -4.05 -8.65
C PRO A 26 -21.92 -5.24 -7.68
N ASN A 27 -20.69 -5.65 -7.41
CA ASN A 27 -20.37 -6.73 -6.47
C ASN A 27 -20.23 -6.25 -5.00
N LEU A 28 -20.41 -4.96 -4.72
CA LEU A 28 -20.42 -4.41 -3.38
C LEU A 28 -21.85 -4.39 -2.83
N ALA A 29 -22.13 -5.26 -1.85
CA ALA A 29 -23.48 -5.44 -1.29
C ALA A 29 -23.87 -4.35 -0.27
N GLY A 30 -22.87 -3.71 0.38
CA GLY A 30 -23.11 -2.69 1.40
C GLY A 30 -22.02 -2.59 2.42
N TRP A 31 -22.33 -1.95 3.54
CA TRP A 31 -21.41 -1.77 4.65
C TRP A 31 -22.11 -1.90 6.01
N GLU A 32 -21.31 -2.16 7.05
CA GLU A 32 -21.74 -2.13 8.44
C GLU A 32 -20.66 -1.55 9.34
N SER A 33 -21.04 -1.04 10.50
CA SER A 33 -20.07 -0.64 11.52
C SER A 33 -19.51 -1.88 12.22
N ALA A 34 -18.19 -1.86 12.44
CA ALA A 34 -17.56 -2.90 13.25
C ALA A 34 -18.10 -2.82 14.69
N PRO A 35 -18.50 -3.97 15.29
CA PRO A 35 -19.00 -3.99 16.65
C PRO A 35 -17.96 -3.45 17.63
N ASP A 36 -18.40 -2.79 18.70
CA ASP A 36 -17.53 -2.39 19.78
C ASP A 36 -17.08 -3.63 20.58
N GLY A 37 -15.82 -3.64 20.99
CA GLY A 37 -15.26 -4.73 21.80
C GLY A 37 -14.59 -5.85 20.99
N ASP A 38 -14.43 -7.02 21.63
CA ASP A 38 -13.69 -8.18 21.10
C ASP A 38 -14.53 -9.16 20.29
N GLU A 39 -15.83 -8.93 20.17
CA GLU A 39 -16.69 -9.70 19.26
C GLU A 39 -16.44 -9.26 17.83
N LEU A 40 -15.56 -9.98 17.19
CA LEU A 40 -15.18 -9.70 15.81
C LEU A 40 -16.00 -10.58 14.87
N PRO A 41 -16.50 -10.04 13.77
CA PRO A 41 -17.26 -10.84 12.80
C PRO A 41 -16.39 -11.97 12.26
N VAL A 42 -17.06 -13.01 11.79
CA VAL A 42 -16.38 -14.05 11.01
C VAL A 42 -15.88 -13.39 9.74
N CYS A 43 -14.57 -13.35 9.58
CA CYS A 43 -13.97 -12.85 8.36
C CYS A 43 -14.14 -13.85 7.23
N ASP A 44 -14.44 -13.42 6.06
CA ASP A 44 -14.35 -14.17 4.82
C ASP A 44 -13.57 -13.35 3.78
N ASP A 45 -13.23 -13.98 2.68
CA ASP A 45 -12.45 -13.33 1.61
C ASP A 45 -13.22 -12.18 0.93
N GLU A 46 -14.53 -12.08 1.19
CA GLU A 46 -15.40 -11.05 0.64
C GLU A 46 -15.48 -9.79 1.54
N LEU A 47 -14.91 -9.85 2.75
CA LEU A 47 -14.97 -8.73 3.69
C LEU A 47 -13.82 -7.75 3.44
N ILE A 48 -14.16 -6.48 3.23
CA ILE A 48 -13.22 -5.36 3.16
C ILE A 48 -13.21 -4.67 4.53
N LEU A 49 -12.07 -4.60 5.18
CA LEU A 49 -11.91 -3.88 6.44
C LEU A 49 -11.50 -2.43 6.14
N MET A 50 -12.27 -1.46 6.59
CA MET A 50 -12.01 -0.05 6.27
C MET A 50 -11.83 0.78 7.54
N LYS A 51 -10.71 1.50 7.61
CA LYS A 51 -10.47 2.52 8.62
C LYS A 51 -11.32 3.76 8.31
N CYS A 52 -12.23 4.11 9.23
CA CYS A 52 -12.96 5.38 9.23
C CYS A 52 -12.36 6.35 10.26
N ASP A 53 -13.16 7.04 11.04
CA ASP A 53 -12.65 7.98 12.04
C ASP A 53 -12.29 7.27 13.35
N ILE A 54 -11.12 6.66 13.35
CA ILE A 54 -10.50 5.96 14.48
C ILE A 54 -8.99 6.20 14.45
N HIS A 55 -8.32 6.14 15.58
CA HIS A 55 -6.85 6.16 15.63
C HIS A 55 -6.26 4.97 14.89
N SER A 56 -5.14 5.19 14.18
CA SER A 56 -4.50 4.12 13.39
C SER A 56 -4.05 2.93 14.25
N ASP A 57 -3.53 3.20 15.46
CA ASP A 57 -3.09 2.15 16.38
C ASP A 57 -4.26 1.28 16.88
N ASP A 58 -5.43 1.90 17.14
CA ASP A 58 -6.63 1.17 17.54
C ASP A 58 -7.17 0.32 16.40
N PHE A 59 -7.18 0.89 15.19
CA PHE A 59 -7.55 0.15 13.99
C PHE A 59 -6.62 -1.04 13.76
N LEU A 60 -5.30 -0.82 13.79
CA LEU A 60 -4.31 -1.87 13.60
C LEU A 60 -4.44 -2.99 14.64
N ARG A 61 -4.61 -2.65 15.92
CA ARG A 61 -4.82 -3.65 16.97
C ARG A 61 -6.04 -4.53 16.69
N ARG A 62 -7.16 -3.95 16.26
CA ARG A 62 -8.39 -4.68 15.93
C ARG A 62 -8.22 -5.55 14.70
N VAL A 63 -7.62 -5.03 13.64
CA VAL A 63 -7.33 -5.78 12.42
C VAL A 63 -6.40 -6.96 12.69
N ILE A 64 -5.36 -6.77 13.50
CA ILE A 64 -4.45 -7.85 13.91
C ILE A 64 -5.21 -8.92 14.72
N ALA A 65 -6.08 -8.53 15.66
CA ALA A 65 -6.86 -9.47 16.45
C ALA A 65 -7.81 -10.31 15.57
N ILE A 66 -8.45 -9.67 14.57
CA ILE A 66 -9.29 -10.34 13.59
C ILE A 66 -8.46 -11.36 12.82
N ASN A 67 -7.35 -10.96 12.23
CA ASN A 67 -6.55 -11.84 11.40
C ASN A 67 -5.87 -12.97 12.19
N LYS A 68 -5.48 -12.76 13.44
CA LYS A 68 -4.96 -13.83 14.32
C LYS A 68 -5.96 -14.97 14.52
N LYS A 69 -7.24 -14.67 14.69
CA LYS A 69 -8.29 -15.70 14.82
C LYS A 69 -8.44 -16.49 13.51
N PHE A 70 -8.24 -15.84 12.37
CA PHE A 70 -8.37 -16.40 11.03
C PHE A 70 -7.24 -17.31 10.61
N MET A 71 -6.03 -16.88 10.92
CA MET A 71 -4.81 -17.56 10.50
C MET A 71 -4.47 -18.76 11.39
N ASN A 72 -5.38 -19.16 12.31
CA ASN A 72 -5.19 -20.31 13.20
C ASN A 72 -3.81 -20.36 13.87
N GLY A 73 -3.24 -19.19 14.19
CA GLY A 73 -1.92 -19.05 14.79
C GLY A 73 -0.75 -19.00 13.80
N GLU A 74 -1.00 -19.02 12.50
CA GLU A 74 0.04 -18.73 11.50
C GLU A 74 0.53 -17.28 11.64
N LYS A 75 1.82 -17.09 11.47
CA LYS A 75 2.42 -15.74 11.46
C LYS A 75 2.03 -15.03 10.18
N PHE A 76 1.60 -13.80 10.30
CA PHE A 76 1.39 -12.90 9.17
C PHE A 76 2.06 -11.55 9.46
N TYR A 77 2.46 -10.85 8.41
CA TYR A 77 3.12 -9.57 8.51
C TYR A 77 2.33 -8.53 7.73
N LEU A 78 1.72 -7.59 8.48
CA LEU A 78 1.04 -6.45 7.85
C LEU A 78 2.08 -5.45 7.37
N THR A 79 1.92 -5.01 6.12
CA THR A 79 2.74 -3.98 5.51
C THR A 79 1.86 -2.93 4.84
N HIS A 80 2.29 -1.68 4.84
CA HIS A 80 1.55 -0.61 4.21
C HIS A 80 1.99 -0.45 2.75
N CYS A 81 1.03 -0.54 1.83
CA CYS A 81 1.22 -0.29 0.41
C CYS A 81 0.32 0.86 -0.05
N ALA A 82 0.92 1.90 -0.59
CA ALA A 82 0.20 3.01 -1.22
C ALA A 82 0.36 2.93 -2.73
N VAL A 83 -0.76 2.78 -3.45
CA VAL A 83 -0.80 2.88 -4.91
C VAL A 83 -0.98 4.34 -5.28
N PHE A 84 -0.03 4.91 -5.97
CA PHE A 84 -0.06 6.30 -6.43
C PHE A 84 -0.57 6.37 -7.86
N PHE A 85 -1.63 7.13 -8.07
CA PHE A 85 -2.15 7.47 -9.39
C PHE A 85 -1.80 8.91 -9.74
N ASP A 86 -1.27 9.14 -10.93
CA ASP A 86 -1.03 10.49 -11.44
C ASP A 86 -2.38 11.15 -11.79
N LYS A 87 -2.70 12.26 -11.13
CA LYS A 87 -3.95 13.00 -11.39
C LYS A 87 -4.06 13.53 -12.81
N ALA A 88 -2.94 13.74 -13.48
CA ALA A 88 -2.89 14.14 -14.87
C ALA A 88 -3.05 12.95 -15.84
N GLY A 89 -2.98 11.71 -15.35
CA GLY A 89 -3.07 10.50 -16.16
C GLY A 89 -1.91 10.26 -17.12
N VAL A 90 -0.80 10.97 -16.93
CA VAL A 90 0.38 10.89 -17.83
C VAL A 90 1.30 9.74 -17.43
N ARG A 91 1.40 9.46 -16.12
CA ARG A 91 2.32 8.46 -15.58
C ARG A 91 1.58 7.19 -15.20
N PRO A 92 2.19 6.01 -15.38
CA PRO A 92 1.62 4.79 -14.87
C PRO A 92 1.53 4.81 -13.35
N PRO A 93 0.59 4.08 -12.75
CA PRO A 93 0.52 3.92 -11.30
C PRO A 93 1.75 3.17 -10.79
N PHE A 94 2.17 3.50 -9.57
CA PHE A 94 3.26 2.81 -8.88
C PHE A 94 2.91 2.59 -7.40
N VAL A 95 3.62 1.68 -6.75
CA VAL A 95 3.44 1.35 -5.32
C VAL A 95 4.59 1.91 -4.51
N LEU A 96 4.29 2.58 -3.39
CA LEU A 96 5.26 2.93 -2.34
C LEU A 96 5.02 2.04 -1.11
N THR A 97 6.07 1.42 -0.59
CA THR A 97 6.03 0.54 0.60
C THR A 97 7.36 0.54 1.38
N ASP A 98 7.44 0.41 2.70
CA ASP A 98 6.40 0.57 3.70
C ASP A 98 6.46 2.01 4.25
N ALA A 99 5.37 2.73 4.19
CA ALA A 99 5.33 4.14 4.60
C ALA A 99 4.59 4.38 5.92
N ALA A 100 4.05 3.32 6.57
CA ALA A 100 3.19 3.53 7.73
C ALA A 100 3.04 2.35 8.71
N CYS A 101 3.65 1.19 8.48
CA CYS A 101 3.40 0.00 9.29
C CYS A 101 4.64 -0.56 9.98
N VAL A 102 5.74 -0.75 9.26
CA VAL A 102 6.97 -1.34 9.79
C VAL A 102 8.04 -0.27 9.94
N PRO A 103 8.38 0.16 11.19
CA PRO A 103 9.27 1.31 11.40
C PRO A 103 10.70 1.10 10.88
N TYR A 104 11.31 -0.01 11.24
CA TYR A 104 12.67 -0.40 10.87
C TYR A 104 12.66 -1.90 10.56
N PRO A 105 12.45 -2.30 9.31
CA PRO A 105 12.36 -3.71 8.95
C PRO A 105 13.71 -4.42 9.12
N ASP A 106 13.66 -5.66 9.57
CA ASP A 106 14.72 -6.64 9.39
C ASP A 106 14.60 -7.34 8.02
N GLU A 107 15.52 -8.26 7.69
CA GLU A 107 15.53 -8.97 6.41
C GLU A 107 14.26 -9.79 6.17
N ASN A 108 13.74 -10.44 7.22
CA ASN A 108 12.51 -11.22 7.12
C ASN A 108 11.29 -10.31 6.89
N GLN A 109 11.21 -9.20 7.60
CA GLN A 109 10.16 -8.20 7.40
C GLN A 109 10.25 -7.55 6.02
N LEU A 110 11.47 -7.27 5.52
CA LEU A 110 11.68 -6.75 4.18
C LEU A 110 11.20 -7.73 3.11
N THR A 111 11.43 -9.03 3.28
CA THR A 111 10.88 -10.07 2.39
C THR A 111 9.37 -9.93 2.28
N HIS A 112 8.67 -9.87 3.41
CA HIS A 112 7.20 -9.71 3.40
C HIS A 112 6.72 -8.37 2.84
N ILE A 113 7.48 -7.29 3.07
CA ILE A 113 7.18 -5.97 2.46
C ILE A 113 7.20 -6.07 0.94
N VAL A 114 8.22 -6.70 0.38
CA VAL A 114 8.37 -6.86 -1.07
C VAL A 114 7.31 -7.81 -1.63
N GLU A 115 7.13 -8.98 -1.03
CA GLU A 115 6.12 -9.97 -1.45
C GLU A 115 4.71 -9.38 -1.46
N ASN A 116 4.34 -8.67 -0.41
CA ASN A 116 3.03 -8.03 -0.30
C ASN A 116 2.83 -6.95 -1.36
N ALA A 117 3.87 -6.17 -1.68
CA ALA A 117 3.81 -5.14 -2.72
C ALA A 117 3.73 -5.75 -4.12
N VAL A 118 4.46 -6.82 -4.39
CA VAL A 118 4.39 -7.59 -5.66
C VAL A 118 3.00 -8.20 -5.82
N TYR A 119 2.45 -8.80 -4.77
CA TYR A 119 1.08 -9.32 -4.79
C TYR A 119 0.05 -8.23 -5.06
N LEU A 120 0.17 -7.08 -4.39
CA LEU A 120 -0.72 -5.93 -4.60
C LEU A 120 -0.63 -5.42 -6.05
N PHE A 121 0.58 -5.30 -6.60
CA PHE A 121 0.79 -4.88 -7.98
C PHE A 121 0.06 -5.81 -8.96
N GLY A 122 0.25 -7.11 -8.82
CA GLY A 122 -0.42 -8.11 -9.66
C GLY A 122 -1.94 -8.09 -9.51
N LYS A 123 -2.44 -7.83 -8.29
CA LYS A 123 -3.87 -7.82 -8.01
C LYS A 123 -4.57 -6.57 -8.53
N PHE A 124 -3.97 -5.39 -8.40
CA PHE A 124 -4.67 -4.13 -8.62
C PHE A 124 -4.16 -3.30 -9.80
N ILE A 125 -2.93 -3.54 -10.27
CA ILE A 125 -2.32 -2.73 -11.32
C ILE A 125 -2.16 -3.55 -12.61
N ASP A 126 -1.30 -4.56 -12.60
CA ASP A 126 -1.02 -5.37 -13.79
C ASP A 126 -0.63 -6.81 -13.41
N LYS A 127 -1.49 -7.76 -13.75
CA LYS A 127 -1.25 -9.19 -13.52
C LYS A 127 -0.49 -9.89 -14.65
N THR A 128 -0.21 -9.20 -15.73
CA THR A 128 0.34 -9.81 -16.97
C THR A 128 1.85 -9.85 -16.99
N ARG A 129 2.52 -9.11 -16.11
CA ARG A 129 3.98 -9.02 -16.03
C ARG A 129 4.49 -8.93 -14.60
N ALA A 130 5.74 -9.29 -14.40
CA ALA A 130 6.44 -9.01 -13.15
C ALA A 130 6.67 -7.49 -12.98
N PRO A 131 6.53 -6.95 -11.76
CA PRO A 131 6.83 -5.55 -11.48
C PRO A 131 8.33 -5.30 -11.46
N PHE A 132 8.71 -4.08 -11.78
CA PHE A 132 10.04 -3.57 -11.54
C PHE A 132 10.14 -3.02 -10.11
N VAL A 133 11.03 -3.59 -9.28
CA VAL A 133 11.19 -3.25 -7.87
C VAL A 133 12.46 -2.43 -7.65
N SER A 134 12.33 -1.22 -7.10
CA SER A 134 13.45 -0.38 -6.67
C SER A 134 13.51 -0.31 -5.14
N LEU A 135 14.63 -0.75 -4.57
CA LEU A 135 14.97 -0.54 -3.17
C LEU A 135 15.66 0.82 -3.04
N ILE A 136 14.95 1.81 -2.49
CA ILE A 136 15.44 3.18 -2.41
C ILE A 136 16.17 3.42 -1.11
N SER A 137 17.45 3.79 -1.22
CA SER A 137 18.26 4.26 -0.12
C SER A 137 18.54 5.75 -0.24
N ALA A 138 18.90 6.40 0.87
CA ALA A 138 19.34 7.78 0.85
C ALA A 138 20.51 7.94 -0.14
N GLY A 139 20.41 8.85 -1.09
CA GLY A 139 21.39 9.07 -2.13
C GLY A 139 22.75 9.56 -1.59
N GLY A 140 23.80 9.28 -2.32
CA GLY A 140 25.14 9.81 -2.09
C GLY A 140 26.23 8.98 -2.77
N ASP A 141 27.32 9.63 -3.11
CA ASP A 141 28.44 9.08 -3.88
C ASP A 141 29.29 8.06 -3.14
N THR A 142 28.92 7.67 -1.94
CA THR A 142 29.70 6.75 -1.13
C THR A 142 28.87 5.52 -0.76
N ASN A 143 29.48 4.34 -0.84
CA ASN A 143 28.91 3.05 -0.42
C ASN A 143 28.37 3.05 1.02
N THR A 144 28.67 4.08 1.81
CA THR A 144 28.20 4.24 3.20
C THR A 144 26.76 4.74 3.31
N LYS A 145 26.13 5.12 2.22
CA LYS A 145 24.76 5.67 2.22
C LYS A 145 23.71 4.69 1.69
N ILE A 146 24.13 3.56 1.14
CA ILE A 146 23.19 2.51 0.76
C ILE A 146 22.89 1.69 2.02
N SER A 147 21.60 1.44 2.27
CA SER A 147 21.17 0.64 3.40
C SER A 147 21.86 -0.73 3.41
N PRO A 148 22.59 -1.09 4.49
CA PRO A 148 23.18 -2.43 4.61
C PRO A 148 22.14 -3.54 4.48
N LEU A 149 20.93 -3.29 4.98
CA LEU A 149 19.79 -4.19 4.86
C LEU A 149 19.49 -4.50 3.39
N PHE A 150 19.42 -3.48 2.53
CA PHE A 150 19.12 -3.66 1.11
C PHE A 150 20.21 -4.43 0.38
N HIS A 151 21.48 -4.20 0.73
CA HIS A 151 22.59 -4.96 0.15
C HIS A 151 22.54 -6.44 0.54
N SER A 152 22.36 -6.73 1.82
CA SER A 152 22.29 -8.11 2.31
C SER A 152 21.09 -8.83 1.70
N TRP A 153 19.93 -8.22 1.78
CA TRP A 153 18.68 -8.81 1.29
C TRP A 153 18.70 -9.03 -0.23
N SER A 154 19.11 -8.03 -1.02
CA SER A 154 19.14 -8.18 -2.47
C SER A 154 20.15 -9.23 -2.94
N GLY A 155 21.29 -9.35 -2.27
CA GLY A 155 22.26 -10.39 -2.54
C GLY A 155 21.72 -11.80 -2.35
N ALA A 156 20.84 -11.99 -1.37
CA ALA A 156 20.19 -13.27 -1.10
C ALA A 156 19.04 -13.58 -2.09
N HIS A 157 18.26 -12.56 -2.48
CA HIS A 157 16.98 -12.75 -3.17
C HIS A 157 16.97 -12.34 -4.65
N ILE A 158 18.06 -11.76 -5.20
CA ILE A 158 18.08 -11.24 -6.58
C ILE A 158 17.70 -12.29 -7.64
N ASN A 159 18.02 -13.56 -7.39
CA ASN A 159 17.72 -14.66 -8.31
C ASN A 159 16.24 -15.09 -8.29
N GLU A 160 15.45 -14.61 -7.34
CA GLU A 160 14.01 -14.86 -7.23
C GLU A 160 13.20 -13.93 -8.13
N PHE A 161 13.87 -12.88 -8.64
CA PHE A 161 13.25 -11.89 -9.51
C PHE A 161 13.66 -12.10 -10.98
N PRO A 162 12.78 -11.84 -11.94
CA PRO A 162 13.16 -11.79 -13.35
C PRO A 162 14.34 -10.82 -13.55
N LYS A 163 15.18 -11.15 -14.53
CA LYS A 163 16.39 -10.36 -14.83
C LYS A 163 16.05 -8.88 -14.97
N ASP A 164 16.84 -8.04 -14.32
CA ASP A 164 16.75 -6.58 -14.34
C ASP A 164 15.44 -5.99 -13.73
N THR A 165 14.67 -6.78 -12.99
CA THR A 165 13.43 -6.28 -12.32
C THR A 165 13.61 -5.93 -10.84
N LEU A 166 14.77 -6.26 -10.23
CA LEU A 166 15.14 -5.83 -8.88
C LEU A 166 16.41 -4.99 -8.91
N ARG A 167 16.40 -3.80 -8.31
CA ARG A 167 17.57 -2.92 -8.19
C ARG A 167 17.61 -2.20 -6.85
N ILE A 168 18.82 -1.86 -6.42
CA ILE A 168 19.03 -0.83 -5.39
C ILE A 168 19.30 0.48 -6.14
N GLU A 169 18.53 1.51 -5.84
CA GLU A 169 18.65 2.82 -6.47
C GLU A 169 18.86 3.92 -5.43
N GLN A 170 19.55 4.97 -5.82
CA GLN A 170 19.62 6.18 -5.03
C GLN A 170 18.30 6.95 -5.13
N LEU A 171 17.93 7.61 -4.04
CA LEU A 171 16.66 8.32 -3.93
C LEU A 171 16.45 9.35 -5.04
N ASP A 172 17.49 10.13 -5.35
CA ASP A 172 17.47 11.14 -6.40
C ASP A 172 17.22 10.53 -7.78
N VAL A 173 17.85 9.39 -8.09
CA VAL A 173 17.65 8.69 -9.37
C VAL A 173 16.24 8.11 -9.47
N ALA A 174 15.76 7.46 -8.43
CA ALA A 174 14.44 6.83 -8.43
C ALA A 174 13.31 7.87 -8.48
N LEU A 175 13.40 8.93 -7.68
CA LEU A 175 12.41 10.02 -7.68
C LEU A 175 12.50 10.87 -8.95
N ASP A 176 13.69 11.10 -9.50
CA ASP A 176 13.87 11.82 -10.74
C ASP A 176 13.14 11.12 -11.90
N LYS A 177 13.30 9.80 -12.01
CA LYS A 177 12.55 8.99 -12.98
C LYS A 177 11.04 9.07 -12.79
N ASN A 178 10.56 9.28 -11.58
CA ASN A 178 9.13 9.34 -11.27
C ASN A 178 8.54 10.75 -11.29
N ILE A 179 9.35 11.80 -11.22
CA ILE A 179 8.90 13.20 -11.09
C ILE A 179 9.16 14.02 -12.33
N ARG A 180 10.24 13.77 -13.08
CA ARG A 180 10.56 14.53 -14.30
C ARG A 180 9.76 14.09 -15.50
N ILE A 181 8.83 14.94 -15.92
CA ILE A 181 7.91 14.68 -17.04
C ILE A 181 8.67 14.42 -18.36
N GLU A 182 9.76 15.14 -18.61
CA GLU A 182 10.49 15.08 -19.88
C GLU A 182 11.20 13.75 -20.14
N LYS A 183 11.52 13.02 -19.08
CA LYS A 183 12.21 11.71 -19.16
C LYS A 183 11.28 10.51 -19.06
N HIS A 184 10.01 10.71 -18.73
CA HIS A 184 9.06 9.63 -18.41
C HIS A 184 8.53 8.88 -19.61
N LEU A 185 8.60 9.49 -20.78
CA LEU A 185 8.09 8.87 -22.00
C LEU A 185 8.99 7.76 -22.53
N THR A 186 10.17 7.55 -21.95
CA THR A 186 11.18 6.67 -22.54
C THR A 186 11.81 5.63 -21.62
N GLY A 187 11.41 5.49 -20.36
CA GLY A 187 12.19 4.53 -19.59
C GLY A 187 11.65 4.10 -18.23
N ASN A 188 12.00 2.96 -17.86
CA ASN A 188 12.01 2.19 -16.62
C ASN A 188 11.64 2.95 -15.32
N ILE A 189 10.37 3.34 -15.21
CA ILE A 189 9.80 3.79 -13.94
C ILE A 189 9.69 2.57 -13.05
N ALA A 190 10.11 2.67 -11.79
CA ALA A 190 9.88 1.61 -10.83
C ALA A 190 8.37 1.44 -10.60
N ASP A 191 7.89 0.22 -10.75
CA ASP A 191 6.51 -0.13 -10.43
C ASP A 191 6.28 -0.19 -8.92
N ILE A 192 7.33 -0.60 -8.19
CA ILE A 192 7.33 -0.70 -6.73
C ILE A 192 8.55 0.01 -6.18
N ILE A 193 8.33 0.95 -5.29
CA ILE A 193 9.34 1.68 -4.54
C ILE A 193 9.32 1.18 -3.09
N VAL A 194 10.40 0.55 -2.67
CA VAL A 194 10.60 0.05 -1.30
C VAL A 194 11.57 0.96 -0.56
N VAL A 195 11.21 1.38 0.64
CA VAL A 195 12.06 2.21 1.50
C VAL A 195 12.61 1.42 2.69
N ASP A 196 13.74 1.85 3.22
CA ASP A 196 14.44 1.17 4.30
C ASP A 196 13.88 1.48 5.70
N ASN A 197 13.02 2.49 5.82
CA ASN A 197 12.36 2.85 7.07
C ASN A 197 11.11 3.70 6.86
N ILE A 198 10.24 3.70 7.86
CA ILE A 198 8.95 4.41 7.84
C ILE A 198 9.11 5.94 7.69
N ASN A 199 10.19 6.54 8.21
CA ASN A 199 10.38 7.99 8.15
C ASN A 199 10.62 8.42 6.71
N THR A 200 11.49 7.70 5.98
CA THR A 200 11.73 7.90 4.55
C THR A 200 10.44 7.70 3.76
N GLY A 201 9.74 6.59 4.01
CA GLY A 201 8.47 6.29 3.33
C GLY A 201 7.40 7.35 3.56
N ASN A 202 7.23 7.78 4.81
CA ASN A 202 6.23 8.81 5.16
C ASN A 202 6.58 10.18 4.58
N ALA A 203 7.86 10.54 4.55
CA ALA A 203 8.32 11.79 3.92
C ALA A 203 8.02 11.79 2.42
N ILE A 204 8.35 10.72 1.69
CA ILE A 204 8.04 10.57 0.27
C ILE A 204 6.52 10.60 0.05
N PHE A 205 5.76 9.82 0.82
CA PHE A 205 4.30 9.80 0.74
C PHE A 205 3.70 11.20 0.87
N LYS A 206 4.09 11.95 1.90
CA LYS A 206 3.59 13.32 2.13
C LYS A 206 4.05 14.30 1.06
N SER A 207 5.28 14.18 0.59
CA SER A 207 5.80 15.03 -0.48
C SER A 207 4.99 14.87 -1.77
N LEU A 208 4.68 13.65 -2.16
CA LEU A 208 3.95 13.38 -3.41
C LEU A 208 2.46 13.69 -3.29
N SER A 209 1.82 13.31 -2.17
CA SER A 209 0.37 13.41 -2.04
C SER A 209 -0.11 14.77 -1.54
N VAL A 210 0.64 15.41 -0.62
CA VAL A 210 0.22 16.64 0.05
C VAL A 210 0.96 17.85 -0.50
N VAL A 211 2.30 17.81 -0.52
CA VAL A 211 3.11 18.98 -0.90
C VAL A 211 3.04 19.24 -2.40
N ALA A 212 3.34 18.25 -3.21
CA ALA A 212 3.24 18.37 -4.67
C ALA A 212 1.78 18.30 -5.15
N GLY A 213 0.94 17.52 -4.47
CA GLY A 213 -0.46 17.35 -4.80
C GLY A 213 -0.74 16.71 -6.18
N THR A 214 0.31 16.18 -6.82
CA THR A 214 0.25 15.63 -8.19
C THR A 214 -0.25 14.20 -8.25
N PHE A 215 -0.17 13.48 -7.13
CA PHE A 215 -0.58 12.09 -7.06
C PHE A 215 -1.72 11.87 -6.08
N GLU A 216 -2.57 10.90 -6.42
CA GLU A 216 -3.64 10.38 -5.57
C GLU A 216 -3.21 9.05 -4.95
N PRO A 217 -3.00 8.96 -3.62
CA PRO A 217 -2.61 7.70 -2.99
C PRO A 217 -3.85 6.89 -2.57
N LEU A 218 -3.92 5.64 -2.98
CA LEU A 218 -4.87 4.65 -2.49
C LEU A 218 -4.13 3.66 -1.59
N CYS A 219 -4.51 3.60 -0.31
CA CYS A 219 -3.72 2.96 0.73
C CYS A 219 -4.33 1.66 1.25
N PHE A 220 -3.50 0.62 1.31
CA PHE A 220 -3.86 -0.71 1.77
C PHE A 220 -2.89 -1.23 2.83
N LEU A 221 -3.39 -2.08 3.72
CA LEU A 221 -2.56 -3.01 4.49
C LEU A 221 -2.62 -4.37 3.81
N MET A 222 -1.46 -4.89 3.48
CA MET A 222 -1.27 -6.18 2.83
C MET A 222 -0.69 -7.20 3.80
N GLY A 223 -0.76 -8.48 3.45
CA GLY A 223 -0.28 -9.59 4.29
C GLY A 223 -1.35 -10.17 5.22
N ALA A 224 -2.59 -9.72 5.11
CA ALA A 224 -3.75 -10.31 5.77
C ALA A 224 -4.62 -11.05 4.75
N LYS A 225 -5.54 -11.88 5.24
CA LYS A 225 -6.51 -12.57 4.38
C LYS A 225 -7.49 -11.59 3.73
N ASN A 226 -7.95 -10.61 4.49
CA ASN A 226 -8.88 -9.59 4.03
C ASN A 226 -8.18 -8.46 3.25
N THR A 227 -8.91 -7.81 2.36
CA THR A 227 -8.48 -6.51 1.83
C THR A 227 -8.72 -5.44 2.90
N ILE A 228 -7.67 -4.71 3.27
CA ILE A 228 -7.73 -3.72 4.35
C ILE A 228 -7.39 -2.35 3.78
N ILE A 229 -8.33 -1.42 3.90
CA ILE A 229 -8.17 -0.02 3.48
C ILE A 229 -7.69 0.81 4.67
N LEU A 230 -6.49 1.39 4.55
CA LEU A 230 -5.88 2.28 5.55
C LEU A 230 -5.73 3.70 5.02
N ASN A 231 -6.79 4.47 5.08
CA ASN A 231 -6.76 5.85 4.60
C ASN A 231 -6.21 6.85 5.63
N SER A 232 -5.58 7.90 5.11
CA SER A 232 -5.30 9.10 5.90
C SER A 232 -6.60 9.79 6.31
N ARG A 233 -6.65 10.42 7.49
CA ARG A 233 -7.78 11.26 7.92
C ARG A 233 -8.04 12.42 6.95
N GLY A 234 -7.01 12.89 6.25
CA GLY A 234 -7.12 13.94 5.24
C GLY A 234 -7.56 13.46 3.84
N ALA A 235 -7.86 12.18 3.65
CA ALA A 235 -8.35 11.68 2.36
C ALA A 235 -9.70 12.33 1.99
N THR A 236 -9.86 12.66 0.72
CA THR A 236 -11.12 13.21 0.20
C THR A 236 -12.18 12.12 0.06
N THR A 237 -13.43 12.51 -0.12
CA THR A 237 -14.51 11.56 -0.43
C THR A 237 -14.23 10.77 -1.70
N GLU A 238 -13.66 11.40 -2.71
CA GLU A 238 -13.26 10.77 -3.98
C GLU A 238 -12.15 9.74 -3.77
N THR A 239 -11.07 10.11 -3.07
CA THR A 239 -9.99 9.17 -2.71
C THR A 239 -10.52 7.94 -1.97
N LEU A 240 -11.43 8.15 -1.04
CA LEU A 240 -12.05 7.06 -0.28
C LEU A 240 -12.89 6.16 -1.19
N ALA A 241 -13.70 6.74 -2.08
CA ALA A 241 -14.51 5.99 -3.04
C ALA A 241 -13.63 5.18 -4.00
N ASP A 242 -12.59 5.77 -4.55
CA ASP A 242 -11.68 5.10 -5.48
C ASP A 242 -10.88 3.98 -4.81
N ASN A 243 -10.53 4.14 -3.52
CA ASN A 243 -9.90 3.07 -2.74
C ASN A 243 -10.85 1.88 -2.56
N ILE A 244 -12.13 2.13 -2.27
CA ILE A 244 -13.15 1.07 -2.19
C ILE A 244 -13.34 0.41 -3.56
N VAL A 245 -13.44 1.19 -4.63
CA VAL A 245 -13.57 0.66 -6.01
C VAL A 245 -12.38 -0.24 -6.34
N LEU A 246 -11.16 0.18 -6.02
CA LEU A 246 -9.96 -0.63 -6.25
C LEU A 246 -9.98 -1.90 -5.39
N ALA A 247 -10.39 -1.82 -4.13
CA ALA A 247 -10.54 -2.98 -3.24
C ALA A 247 -11.60 -4.00 -3.74
N CYS A 248 -12.56 -3.56 -4.54
CA CYS A 248 -13.58 -4.42 -5.13
C CYS A 248 -13.10 -5.16 -6.39
N LYS A 249 -11.99 -4.77 -7.01
CA LYS A 249 -11.40 -5.51 -8.13
C LYS A 249 -10.87 -6.85 -7.62
N ASN A 250 -11.22 -7.91 -8.29
CA ASN A 250 -10.76 -9.28 -7.99
C ASN A 250 -9.54 -9.65 -8.80
#